data_b3991a9e7b5d68761db7dcb9c9963888
#
_entry.id   b3991a9e7b5d68761db7dcb9c9963888
#
_cell.length_a   1.000
_cell.length_b   1.000
_cell.length_c   1.000
_cell.angle_alpha   90.00
_cell.angle_beta   90.00
_cell.angle_gamma   90.00
#
_symmetry.space_group_name_H-M   'P 1'
#
loop_
_entity.id
_entity.type
_entity.pdbx_description
1 polymer ?
#
loop_
_entity_poly.entity_id
_entity_poly.type
_entity_poly.pdbx_seq_one_letter_code
_entity_poly.pdbx_strand_id
1 'polypeptide(L)'
;MTETRGPFAYSVLVNSGQSSQVKVGYPVMHERGLLGHVIRVGNKSSRVLLLQDLNSRISVMSRGSDARAVLIGKNDQPPQIDFYDDPSKWKDGSEVVTSGDDGILPQGLPIGRVIHKSDDDIRVSLFPRNRVDWAWVYPFEPVKPPEDDPVKPSKENKAVIDEDRGTDNTDSEADKPEAIREAQP
;
A
#
# COMPACT_ATOMS: atom_id res chain seq x y z
N MET A 1 23.91 6.52 8.62
CA MET A 1 22.99 5.65 7.88
C MET A 1 23.74 4.95 6.75
N THR A 2 23.53 3.66 6.54
CA THR A 2 24.20 2.90 5.47
C THR A 2 23.13 2.49 4.46
N GLU A 3 23.29 2.90 3.21
CA GLU A 3 22.43 2.47 2.11
C GLU A 3 22.71 1.01 1.75
N THR A 4 21.68 0.22 1.58
CA THR A 4 21.80 -1.19 1.22
C THR A 4 21.08 -1.44 -0.10
N ARG A 5 21.82 -1.91 -1.11
CA ARG A 5 21.24 -2.41 -2.36
C ARG A 5 20.67 -3.81 -2.12
N GLY A 6 19.37 -3.97 -2.37
CA GLY A 6 18.62 -5.22 -2.18
C GLY A 6 17.24 -5.10 -2.83
N PRO A 7 16.30 -6.01 -2.56
CA PRO A 7 14.93 -5.93 -3.08
C PRO A 7 14.22 -4.62 -2.68
N PHE A 8 14.74 -3.92 -1.66
CA PHE A 8 14.38 -2.55 -1.28
C PHE A 8 15.55 -1.63 -1.65
N ALA A 9 15.56 -1.09 -2.87
CA ALA A 9 16.65 -0.30 -3.40
C ALA A 9 16.87 1.01 -2.62
N TYR A 10 15.78 1.55 -2.03
CA TYR A 10 15.80 2.79 -1.24
C TYR A 10 15.42 2.51 0.22
N SER A 11 16.29 1.77 0.91
CA SER A 11 16.18 1.56 2.36
C SER A 11 17.49 1.93 3.07
N VAL A 12 17.37 2.36 4.31
CA VAL A 12 18.51 2.71 5.15
C VAL A 12 18.48 1.94 6.47
N LEU A 13 19.66 1.70 7.04
CA LEU A 13 19.80 1.20 8.41
C LEU A 13 19.98 2.36 9.37
N VAL A 14 19.20 2.35 10.45
CA VAL A 14 19.35 3.25 11.59
C VAL A 14 19.89 2.48 12.78
N ASN A 15 20.81 3.08 13.56
CA ASN A 15 21.39 2.48 14.77
C ASN A 15 20.44 2.64 15.97
N SER A 16 19.22 2.15 15.82
CA SER A 16 18.19 2.09 16.86
C SER A 16 17.31 0.89 16.57
N GLY A 17 17.10 0.03 17.56
CA GLY A 17 16.38 -1.23 17.38
C GLY A 17 15.48 -1.54 18.58
N GLN A 18 15.25 -2.83 18.81
CA GLN A 18 14.40 -3.31 19.90
C GLN A 18 14.88 -2.84 21.28
N SER A 19 16.21 -2.75 21.49
CA SER A 19 16.80 -2.22 22.73
C SER A 19 16.42 -0.76 23.01
N SER A 20 16.02 -0.02 21.99
CA SER A 20 15.50 1.36 22.08
C SER A 20 13.99 1.42 21.85
N GLN A 21 13.29 0.31 22.03
CA GLN A 21 11.83 0.18 21.92
C GLN A 21 11.28 0.56 20.52
N VAL A 22 12.11 0.48 19.47
CA VAL A 22 11.65 0.68 18.08
C VAL A 22 10.78 -0.49 17.68
N LYS A 23 9.65 -0.20 17.00
CA LYS A 23 8.73 -1.19 16.44
C LYS A 23 8.58 -0.99 14.93
N VAL A 24 8.16 -2.04 14.24
CA VAL A 24 7.77 -1.95 12.82
C VAL A 24 6.57 -1.00 12.69
N GLY A 25 6.55 -0.20 11.61
CA GLY A 25 5.53 0.82 11.36
C GLY A 25 5.88 2.20 11.91
N TYR A 26 6.86 2.33 12.83
CA TYR A 26 7.23 3.63 13.36
C TYR A 26 7.71 4.58 12.26
N PRO A 27 7.16 5.82 12.18
CA PRO A 27 7.63 6.84 11.25
C PRO A 27 9.06 7.29 11.61
N VAL A 28 9.81 7.55 10.57
CA VAL A 28 11.18 8.08 10.67
C VAL A 28 11.21 9.47 10.05
N MET A 29 11.53 10.45 10.89
CA MET A 29 11.45 11.88 10.56
C MET A 29 12.83 12.52 10.51
N HIS A 30 12.97 13.48 9.63
CA HIS A 30 14.02 14.48 9.63
C HIS A 30 13.42 15.86 10.02
N GLU A 31 14.24 16.88 10.29
CA GLU A 31 13.76 18.23 10.65
C GLU A 31 12.67 18.78 9.73
N ARG A 32 12.75 18.48 8.45
CA ARG A 32 11.87 19.04 7.41
C ARG A 32 10.68 18.15 7.05
N GLY A 33 10.73 16.86 7.39
CA GLY A 33 9.64 15.98 7.01
C GLY A 33 9.92 14.48 7.14
N LEU A 34 8.96 13.72 6.71
CA LEU A 34 8.98 12.27 6.73
C LEU A 34 10.03 11.72 5.76
N LEU A 35 10.87 10.81 6.24
CA LEU A 35 11.81 10.03 5.43
C LEU A 35 11.22 8.70 4.97
N GLY A 36 10.45 8.07 5.82
CA GLY A 36 9.88 6.73 5.61
C GLY A 36 9.39 6.12 6.91
N HIS A 37 9.29 4.81 6.94
CA HIS A 37 8.87 4.07 8.13
C HIS A 37 9.71 2.81 8.34
N VAL A 38 9.72 2.31 9.56
CA VAL A 38 10.44 1.11 9.95
C VAL A 38 9.73 -0.13 9.40
N ILE A 39 10.45 -0.95 8.61
CA ILE A 39 9.93 -2.20 8.02
C ILE A 39 10.51 -3.45 8.69
N ARG A 40 11.64 -3.34 9.38
CA ARG A 40 12.26 -4.45 10.10
C ARG A 40 13.03 -3.93 11.30
N VAL A 41 12.96 -4.66 12.41
CA VAL A 41 13.65 -4.31 13.64
C VAL A 41 14.58 -5.46 14.05
N GLY A 42 15.85 -5.14 14.25
CA GLY A 42 16.84 -5.98 14.92
C GLY A 42 17.07 -5.50 16.34
N ASN A 43 17.99 -6.15 17.06
CA ASN A 43 18.26 -5.79 18.46
C ASN A 43 18.76 -4.35 18.62
N LYS A 44 19.82 -3.96 17.85
CA LYS A 44 20.47 -2.64 17.94
C LYS A 44 20.26 -1.76 16.70
N SER A 45 19.58 -2.25 15.67
CA SER A 45 19.37 -1.51 14.43
C SER A 45 18.01 -1.81 13.84
N SER A 46 17.53 -0.92 12.99
CA SER A 46 16.27 -1.08 12.26
C SER A 46 16.45 -0.72 10.78
N ARG A 47 15.67 -1.35 9.92
CA ARG A 47 15.59 -1.01 8.49
C ARG A 47 14.40 -0.10 8.24
N VAL A 48 14.65 0.99 7.57
CA VAL A 48 13.67 2.00 7.20
C VAL A 48 13.45 1.95 5.68
N LEU A 49 12.21 1.82 5.24
CA LEU A 49 11.81 1.98 3.86
C LEU A 49 11.61 3.48 3.60
N LEU A 50 12.33 4.03 2.63
CA LEU A 50 12.21 5.44 2.27
C LEU A 50 10.99 5.69 1.38
N LEU A 51 10.46 6.90 1.41
CA LEU A 51 9.32 7.31 0.57
C LEU A 51 9.57 7.16 -0.94
N GLN A 52 10.83 7.16 -1.35
CA GLN A 52 11.25 7.02 -2.75
C GLN A 52 11.22 5.57 -3.25
N ASP A 53 11.26 4.57 -2.38
CA ASP A 53 11.30 3.16 -2.78
C ASP A 53 10.05 2.76 -3.57
N LEU A 54 10.19 1.93 -4.60
CA LEU A 54 9.10 1.44 -5.44
C LEU A 54 8.02 0.68 -4.66
N ASN A 55 8.37 0.13 -3.50
CA ASN A 55 7.43 -0.57 -2.62
C ASN A 55 6.76 0.37 -1.60
N SER A 56 7.19 1.64 -1.55
CA SER A 56 6.60 2.63 -0.66
C SER A 56 5.26 3.10 -1.22
N ARG A 57 4.21 2.93 -0.42
CA ARG A 57 2.86 3.44 -0.66
C ARG A 57 2.35 4.04 0.63
N ILE A 58 2.03 5.32 0.60
CA ILE A 58 1.63 6.09 1.77
C ILE A 58 0.36 6.85 1.44
N SER A 59 -0.65 6.72 2.27
CA SER A 59 -1.87 7.52 2.17
C SER A 59 -1.59 8.98 2.52
N VAL A 60 -1.91 9.89 1.60
CA VAL A 60 -1.57 11.30 1.68
C VAL A 60 -2.77 12.21 1.47
N MET A 61 -2.64 13.43 1.92
CA MET A 61 -3.61 14.50 1.68
C MET A 61 -2.89 15.82 1.36
N SER A 62 -3.56 16.69 0.63
CA SER A 62 -3.12 18.05 0.43
C SER A 62 -3.50 18.88 1.67
N ARG A 63 -2.52 19.55 2.30
CA ARG A 63 -2.77 20.35 3.49
C ARG A 63 -3.77 21.48 3.19
N GLY A 64 -4.80 21.58 4.01
CA GLY A 64 -5.85 22.60 3.86
C GLY A 64 -6.91 22.29 2.82
N SER A 65 -6.92 21.07 2.28
CA SER A 65 -7.99 20.57 1.43
C SER A 65 -8.41 19.15 1.87
N ASP A 66 -9.52 18.67 1.32
CA ASP A 66 -10.02 17.29 1.51
C ASP A 66 -9.46 16.30 0.46
N ALA A 67 -8.54 16.75 -0.39
CA ALA A 67 -7.92 15.91 -1.42
C ALA A 67 -7.09 14.79 -0.80
N ARG A 68 -7.44 13.55 -1.14
CA ARG A 68 -6.77 12.33 -0.68
C ARG A 68 -6.22 11.54 -1.85
N ALA A 69 -5.12 10.85 -1.62
CA ALA A 69 -4.45 10.06 -2.65
C ALA A 69 -3.45 9.07 -2.02
N VAL A 70 -2.77 8.32 -2.86
CA VAL A 70 -1.64 7.47 -2.47
C VAL A 70 -0.36 8.02 -3.09
N LEU A 71 0.65 8.23 -2.27
CA LEU A 71 2.00 8.55 -2.70
C LEU A 71 2.75 7.26 -3.00
N ILE A 72 3.25 7.11 -4.23
CA ILE A 72 3.98 5.93 -4.69
C ILE A 72 5.42 6.32 -4.99
N GLY A 73 6.37 5.62 -4.39
CA GLY A 73 7.80 5.81 -4.67
C GLY A 73 8.16 5.43 -6.11
N LYS A 74 9.13 6.11 -6.67
CA LYS A 74 9.62 5.94 -8.06
C LYS A 74 11.15 5.89 -8.14
N ASN A 75 11.81 5.47 -7.06
CA ASN A 75 13.28 5.41 -6.92
C ASN A 75 13.95 6.75 -7.22
N ASP A 76 14.67 6.85 -8.34
CA ASP A 76 15.45 8.03 -8.72
C ASP A 76 14.59 9.24 -9.14
N GLN A 77 13.28 9.05 -9.30
CA GLN A 77 12.37 10.13 -9.64
C GLN A 77 11.58 10.59 -8.40
N PRO A 78 11.04 11.81 -8.40
CA PRO A 78 10.13 12.25 -7.36
C PRO A 78 8.93 11.30 -7.26
N PRO A 79 8.50 10.91 -6.05
CA PRO A 79 7.31 10.08 -5.85
C PRO A 79 6.09 10.65 -6.54
N GLN A 80 5.24 9.77 -7.01
CA GLN A 80 4.02 10.09 -7.76
C GLN A 80 2.80 10.04 -6.85
N ILE A 81 1.88 10.98 -7.04
CA ILE A 81 0.54 10.95 -6.46
C ILE A 81 -0.35 10.15 -7.42
N ASP A 82 -1.05 9.16 -6.89
CA ASP A 82 -1.95 8.28 -7.64
C ASP A 82 -3.21 7.99 -6.83
N PHE A 83 -4.25 7.40 -7.45
CA PHE A 83 -5.53 7.09 -6.81
C PHE A 83 -6.20 8.32 -6.17
N TYR A 84 -6.22 9.45 -6.88
CA TYR A 84 -6.92 10.67 -6.49
C TYR A 84 -8.26 10.80 -7.23
N ASP A 85 -9.24 11.41 -6.58
CA ASP A 85 -10.57 11.62 -7.19
C ASP A 85 -10.57 12.78 -8.19
N ASP A 86 -9.87 13.88 -7.86
CA ASP A 86 -9.87 15.12 -8.64
C ASP A 86 -8.47 15.73 -8.69
N PRO A 87 -7.83 15.76 -9.87
CA PRO A 87 -6.49 16.31 -10.03
C PRO A 87 -6.44 17.82 -9.74
N SER A 88 -7.52 18.56 -9.95
CA SER A 88 -7.56 20.01 -9.73
C SER A 88 -7.37 20.44 -8.27
N LYS A 89 -7.60 19.53 -7.34
CA LYS A 89 -7.37 19.72 -5.91
C LYS A 89 -5.91 19.67 -5.50
N TRP A 90 -5.03 19.13 -6.36
CA TRP A 90 -3.59 18.99 -6.15
C TRP A 90 -2.84 20.13 -6.82
N LYS A 91 -2.97 21.34 -6.27
CA LYS A 91 -2.35 22.55 -6.85
C LYS A 91 -0.84 22.53 -6.70
N ASP A 92 -0.13 23.01 -7.71
CA ASP A 92 1.34 23.16 -7.67
C ASP A 92 1.78 23.95 -6.44
N GLY A 93 2.84 23.48 -5.77
CA GLY A 93 3.35 24.07 -4.54
C GLY A 93 2.57 23.75 -3.27
N SER A 94 1.37 23.15 -3.33
CA SER A 94 0.62 22.74 -2.14
C SER A 94 1.41 21.75 -1.30
N GLU A 95 1.30 21.87 0.01
CA GLU A 95 1.99 20.97 0.93
C GLU A 95 1.26 19.63 1.02
N VAL A 96 2.03 18.54 0.91
CA VAL A 96 1.55 17.16 1.04
C VAL A 96 1.92 16.62 2.41
N VAL A 97 0.95 16.04 3.09
CA VAL A 97 1.10 15.42 4.42
C VAL A 97 0.48 14.01 4.41
N THR A 98 0.84 13.18 5.39
CA THR A 98 0.16 11.89 5.59
C THR A 98 -1.31 12.11 5.93
N SER A 99 -2.21 11.27 5.40
CA SER A 99 -3.64 11.34 5.71
C SER A 99 -4.03 10.47 6.91
N GLY A 100 -3.25 9.42 7.20
CA GLY A 100 -3.54 8.47 8.26
C GLY A 100 -4.59 7.41 7.92
N ASP A 101 -5.14 7.43 6.69
CA ASP A 101 -6.28 6.56 6.29
C ASP A 101 -5.92 5.08 6.25
N ASP A 102 -4.64 4.75 5.98
CA ASP A 102 -4.14 3.39 5.98
C ASP A 102 -3.83 2.83 7.38
N GLY A 103 -3.89 3.68 8.41
CA GLY A 103 -3.55 3.33 9.79
C GLY A 103 -2.05 3.01 10.00
N ILE A 104 -1.22 3.10 8.96
CA ILE A 104 0.23 2.79 9.03
C ILE A 104 0.99 3.94 9.67
N LEU A 105 0.63 5.17 9.32
CA LEU A 105 1.27 6.40 9.80
C LEU A 105 0.23 7.36 10.40
N PRO A 106 0.62 8.17 11.41
CA PRO A 106 -0.27 9.21 11.92
C PRO A 106 -0.54 10.27 10.87
N GLN A 107 -1.69 10.91 10.96
CA GLN A 107 -2.06 12.02 10.09
C GLN A 107 -1.17 13.25 10.34
N GLY A 108 -0.90 14.01 9.27
CA GLY A 108 -0.31 15.34 9.34
C GLY A 108 1.21 15.40 9.29
N LEU A 109 1.92 14.28 9.09
CA LEU A 109 3.37 14.29 8.92
C LEU A 109 3.73 14.96 7.58
N PRO A 110 4.58 16.01 7.57
CA PRO A 110 4.97 16.71 6.35
C PRO A 110 5.82 15.80 5.45
N ILE A 111 5.51 15.79 4.16
CA ILE A 111 6.18 14.97 3.14
C ILE A 111 6.95 15.84 2.14
N GLY A 112 6.25 16.80 1.54
CA GLY A 112 6.83 17.62 0.48
C GLY A 112 5.83 18.60 -0.10
N ARG A 113 6.09 19.01 -1.36
CA ARG A 113 5.20 19.88 -2.11
C ARG A 113 4.86 19.29 -3.46
N VAL A 114 3.62 19.49 -3.89
CA VAL A 114 3.13 19.11 -5.22
C VAL A 114 3.95 19.78 -6.30
N ILE A 115 4.30 19.04 -7.34
CA ILE A 115 4.86 19.50 -8.61
C ILE A 115 4.16 18.79 -9.75
N HIS A 116 3.68 19.52 -10.74
CA HIS A 116 3.11 18.96 -11.94
C HIS A 116 4.21 18.73 -13.00
N LYS A 117 4.25 17.55 -13.59
CA LYS A 117 5.07 17.24 -14.78
C LYS A 117 4.23 17.36 -16.05
N SER A 118 2.95 16.98 -15.96
CA SER A 118 1.89 17.17 -16.94
C SER A 118 0.54 17.18 -16.21
N ASP A 119 -0.56 17.35 -16.95
CA ASP A 119 -1.89 17.38 -16.36
C ASP A 119 -2.23 16.10 -15.58
N ASP A 120 -1.70 14.94 -16.03
CA ASP A 120 -1.94 13.63 -15.40
C ASP A 120 -0.74 13.10 -14.60
N ASP A 121 0.41 13.81 -14.57
CA ASP A 121 1.60 13.39 -13.83
C ASP A 121 1.89 14.31 -12.65
N ILE A 122 1.24 14.04 -11.54
CA ILE A 122 1.38 14.76 -10.29
C ILE A 122 2.45 14.09 -9.44
N ARG A 123 3.48 14.85 -9.08
CA ARG A 123 4.62 14.39 -8.30
C ARG A 123 4.76 15.17 -7.00
N VAL A 124 5.60 14.64 -6.10
CA VAL A 124 5.93 15.32 -4.83
C VAL A 124 7.42 15.56 -4.74
N SER A 125 7.77 16.83 -4.61
CA SER A 125 9.11 17.24 -4.23
C SER A 125 9.27 17.07 -2.73
N LEU A 126 9.97 16.03 -2.30
CA LEU A 126 10.17 15.72 -0.88
C LEU A 126 10.96 16.80 -0.16
N PHE A 127 10.64 17.08 1.12
CA PHE A 127 11.35 18.07 1.91
C PHE A 127 12.79 17.70 2.23
N PRO A 128 13.13 16.47 2.65
CA PRO A 128 14.52 16.06 2.79
C PRO A 128 15.14 15.78 1.42
N ARG A 129 15.85 16.77 0.87
CA ARG A 129 16.53 16.65 -0.45
C ARG A 129 18.02 16.35 -0.35
N ASN A 130 18.62 16.55 0.81
CA ASN A 130 20.05 16.40 1.02
C ASN A 130 20.35 15.11 1.78
N ARG A 131 21.65 14.77 1.84
CA ARG A 131 22.14 13.67 2.68
C ARG A 131 21.64 13.84 4.10
N VAL A 132 21.01 12.78 4.62
CA VAL A 132 20.46 12.74 5.97
C VAL A 132 21.44 11.99 6.86
N ASP A 133 22.11 12.71 7.75
CA ASP A 133 23.08 12.14 8.67
C ASP A 133 22.41 11.64 9.97
N TRP A 134 21.24 12.16 10.31
CA TRP A 134 20.48 11.81 11.49
C TRP A 134 18.97 11.92 11.25
N ALA A 135 18.21 11.11 11.98
CA ALA A 135 16.75 11.08 11.92
C ALA A 135 16.19 10.61 13.26
N TRP A 136 14.97 11.01 13.56
CA TRP A 136 14.23 10.52 14.72
C TRP A 136 13.27 9.41 14.31
N VAL A 137 13.19 8.38 15.15
CA VAL A 137 12.15 7.35 15.09
C VAL A 137 11.09 7.72 16.12
N TYR A 138 9.87 8.00 15.68
CA TYR A 138 8.78 8.36 16.58
C TYR A 138 7.97 7.14 16.98
N PRO A 139 7.68 6.97 18.27
CA PRO A 139 6.74 5.95 18.72
C PRO A 139 5.35 6.23 18.13
N PHE A 140 4.81 5.26 17.40
CA PHE A 140 3.46 5.28 16.89
C PHE A 140 2.95 3.84 16.79
N GLU A 141 1.78 3.56 17.35
CA GLU A 141 1.15 2.25 17.21
C GLU A 141 0.16 2.30 16.05
N PRO A 142 0.46 1.61 14.93
CA PRO A 142 -0.47 1.51 13.81
C PRO A 142 -1.82 0.97 14.27
N VAL A 143 -2.89 1.56 13.76
CA VAL A 143 -4.23 1.02 13.99
C VAL A 143 -4.33 -0.27 13.17
N LYS A 144 -4.39 -1.41 13.86
CA LYS A 144 -4.70 -2.68 13.20
C LYS A 144 -6.14 -2.61 12.72
N PRO A 145 -6.42 -2.99 11.47
CA PRO A 145 -7.81 -3.23 11.06
C PRO A 145 -8.41 -4.24 12.04
N PRO A 146 -9.72 -4.14 12.35
CA PRO A 146 -10.38 -5.17 13.14
C PRO A 146 -10.11 -6.51 12.47
N GLU A 147 -9.64 -7.48 13.25
CA GLU A 147 -9.56 -8.86 12.78
C GLU A 147 -10.99 -9.23 12.41
N ASP A 148 -11.25 -9.57 11.15
CA ASP A 148 -12.55 -10.04 10.72
C ASP A 148 -12.89 -11.25 11.58
N ASP A 149 -13.78 -11.08 12.54
CA ASP A 149 -14.39 -12.21 13.24
C ASP A 149 -14.94 -13.14 12.15
N PRO A 150 -14.63 -14.44 12.19
CA PRO A 150 -15.13 -15.37 11.17
C PRO A 150 -16.64 -15.18 11.11
N VAL A 151 -17.13 -14.70 9.98
CA VAL A 151 -18.57 -14.51 9.73
C VAL A 151 -19.23 -15.85 10.02
N LYS A 152 -19.90 -15.95 11.18
CA LYS A 152 -20.72 -17.13 11.51
C LYS A 152 -21.73 -17.23 10.38
N PRO A 153 -21.80 -18.36 9.66
CA PRO A 153 -22.78 -18.51 8.59
C PRO A 153 -24.15 -18.27 9.19
N SER A 154 -24.84 -17.26 8.71
CA SER A 154 -26.21 -16.95 9.11
C SER A 154 -27.06 -18.17 8.82
N LYS A 155 -27.80 -18.66 9.83
CA LYS A 155 -28.68 -19.82 9.75
C LYS A 155 -29.94 -19.62 8.86
N GLU A 156 -29.87 -18.66 7.92
CA GLU A 156 -31.04 -18.20 7.18
C GLU A 156 -31.00 -18.47 5.66
N ASN A 157 -30.33 -19.57 5.24
CA ASN A 157 -30.48 -20.08 3.87
C ASN A 157 -30.57 -21.59 3.83
N LYS A 158 -31.48 -22.13 4.66
CA LYS A 158 -31.89 -23.53 4.61
C LYS A 158 -33.40 -23.63 4.53
N ALA A 159 -33.99 -23.09 3.49
CA ALA A 159 -35.34 -23.38 3.06
C ALA A 159 -35.54 -22.72 1.70
N VAL A 160 -35.38 -23.48 0.65
CA VAL A 160 -36.09 -23.53 -0.63
C VAL A 160 -35.23 -24.32 -1.62
N ILE A 161 -35.17 -25.61 -1.46
CA ILE A 161 -35.00 -26.57 -2.56
C ILE A 161 -35.64 -27.88 -2.03
N ASP A 162 -36.92 -27.96 -2.10
CA ASP A 162 -37.66 -29.23 -2.24
C ASP A 162 -39.06 -28.88 -2.78
N GLU A 163 -39.44 -29.64 -3.80
CA GLU A 163 -40.69 -29.67 -4.55
C GLU A 163 -40.58 -29.10 -5.98
N ASP A 164 -40.01 -29.89 -6.87
CA ASP A 164 -40.76 -30.31 -8.06
C ASP A 164 -40.18 -31.63 -8.63
N ARG A 165 -40.74 -32.76 -8.20
CA ARG A 165 -40.66 -34.04 -8.88
C ARG A 165 -41.93 -34.21 -9.68
N GLY A 166 -41.91 -33.77 -10.91
CA GLY A 166 -42.88 -34.12 -11.93
C GLY A 166 -42.28 -35.17 -12.88
N THR A 167 -42.79 -36.38 -12.73
CA THR A 167 -42.64 -37.50 -13.67
C THR A 167 -43.04 -37.13 -15.09
N ASP A 168 -42.20 -37.43 -16.09
CA ASP A 168 -42.75 -38.09 -17.27
C ASP A 168 -41.70 -38.95 -18.00
N ASN A 169 -42.12 -40.15 -18.25
CA ASN A 169 -41.49 -41.22 -19.01
C ASN A 169 -41.77 -40.99 -20.48
N THR A 170 -40.81 -41.13 -21.38
CA THR A 170 -41.05 -41.89 -22.61
C THR A 170 -39.76 -42.14 -23.39
N ASP A 171 -39.61 -43.36 -23.75
CA ASP A 171 -38.71 -44.07 -24.64
C ASP A 171 -38.29 -43.35 -25.93
N SER A 172 -37.04 -43.57 -26.37
CA SER A 172 -36.63 -44.30 -27.59
C SER A 172 -35.16 -44.06 -27.90
N GLU A 173 -34.37 -45.07 -27.76
CA GLU A 173 -33.76 -45.90 -28.83
C GLU A 173 -32.70 -45.24 -29.73
N ALA A 174 -31.48 -45.77 -29.55
CA ALA A 174 -30.46 -46.13 -30.52
C ALA A 174 -29.86 -45.06 -31.45
N ASP A 175 -28.61 -44.78 -31.34
CA ASP A 175 -27.61 -45.25 -32.30
C ASP A 175 -26.16 -44.91 -31.88
N LYS A 176 -25.30 -45.90 -31.89
CA LYS A 176 -23.85 -45.87 -31.98
C LYS A 176 -23.52 -46.53 -33.35
N PRO A 177 -22.33 -46.49 -33.95
CA PRO A 177 -21.02 -45.92 -33.56
C PRO A 177 -20.30 -45.24 -34.74
N GLU A 178 -19.11 -44.66 -34.57
CA GLU A 178 -17.89 -45.13 -35.28
C GLU A 178 -16.66 -44.29 -34.97
N ALA A 179 -15.59 -45.00 -34.69
CA ALA A 179 -14.24 -44.51 -34.53
C ALA A 179 -13.49 -44.51 -35.87
N ILE A 180 -12.65 -43.51 -36.12
CA ILE A 180 -11.47 -43.59 -37.03
C ILE A 180 -10.39 -42.66 -36.38
N ARG A 181 -9.33 -43.17 -35.82
CA ARG A 181 -7.97 -43.65 -36.16
C ARG A 181 -7.16 -42.74 -37.07
N GLU A 182 -6.00 -42.33 -36.49
CA GLU A 182 -4.66 -42.20 -37.06
C GLU A 182 -4.46 -41.24 -38.24
N ALA A 183 -3.42 -40.41 -38.29
CA ALA A 183 -1.98 -40.70 -38.20
C ALA A 183 -1.16 -39.39 -38.15
N GLN A 184 -0.03 -39.49 -37.43
CA GLN A 184 1.16 -38.68 -37.70
C GLN A 184 1.84 -39.13 -39.02
N PRO A 185 2.75 -38.35 -39.59
CA PRO A 185 4.09 -38.18 -39.10
C PRO A 185 4.49 -36.74 -38.74
#